data_617e1f88a9f62174abeb72b7f67bc2a3
#
_entry.id   617e1f88a9f62174abeb72b7f67bc2a3
#
_cell.length_a   1.000
_cell.length_b   1.000
_cell.length_c   1.000
_cell.angle_alpha   90.00
_cell.angle_beta   90.00
_cell.angle_gamma   90.00
#
_symmetry.space_group_name_H-M   'P 1'
#
loop_
_entity.id
_entity.type
_entity.pdbx_description
1 polymer ?
#
loop_
_entity_poly.entity_id
_entity_poly.type
_entity_poly.pdbx_seq_one_letter_code
_entity_poly.pdbx_strand_id
1 'polypeptide(L)'
;YGYVFCIILITSFFRIKPSRNEPNKMKFIGRKEQLGKLNRAIAKTNKEEAMQNVLIYGRRRVGKSELVKQLLKSTACPSIYYECKQVAEESNAQGICNILSEELHLPKLGYQSIEEVLEYIFQRSCEENMIFVLDEYPYLRENIKGMDSILQALIDKYRDSAKLTFIILGSFVEIMRNLLEPSNPLYGRIDLTINLKPMDYYESTEFYPAFSEEDRVKIYSVFGGI
;
A
#
# COMPACT_ATOMS: atom_id res chain seq x y z
N TYR A 1 -5.10 -8.09 14.48
CA TYR A 1 -5.02 -9.30 15.33
C TYR A 1 -3.58 -9.64 15.74
N GLY A 2 -2.54 -9.36 14.92
CA GLY A 2 -1.14 -9.68 15.23
C GLY A 2 -0.55 -8.90 16.43
N TYR A 3 -0.87 -7.63 16.58
CA TYR A 3 -0.33 -6.77 17.64
C TYR A 3 -0.88 -7.09 19.03
N VAL A 4 -2.17 -7.43 19.13
CA VAL A 4 -2.78 -7.84 20.42
C VAL A 4 -2.16 -9.13 20.91
N PHE A 5 -1.85 -10.05 20.01
CA PHE A 5 -1.18 -11.32 20.36
C PHE A 5 0.28 -11.10 20.83
N CYS A 6 0.99 -10.14 20.20
CA CYS A 6 2.34 -9.76 20.61
C CYS A 6 2.37 -9.12 22.00
N ILE A 7 1.43 -8.21 22.30
CA ILE A 7 1.32 -7.56 23.61
C ILE A 7 0.98 -8.60 24.71
N ILE A 8 0.07 -9.54 24.42
CA ILE A 8 -0.29 -10.62 25.37
C ILE A 8 0.91 -11.54 25.62
N LEU A 9 1.69 -11.90 24.60
CA LEU A 9 2.91 -12.70 24.77
C LEU A 9 3.98 -11.94 25.55
N ILE A 10 4.19 -10.66 25.30
CA ILE A 10 5.15 -9.81 26.01
C ILE A 10 4.76 -9.69 27.48
N THR A 11 3.47 -9.43 27.78
CA THR A 11 3.00 -9.29 29.17
C THR A 11 3.05 -10.60 29.95
N SER A 12 2.85 -11.73 29.29
CA SER A 12 2.94 -13.06 29.90
C SER A 12 4.39 -13.51 30.13
N PHE A 13 5.30 -13.20 29.21
CA PHE A 13 6.71 -13.62 29.27
C PHE A 13 7.53 -12.75 30.25
N PHE A 14 7.27 -11.45 30.29
CA PHE A 14 8.02 -10.50 31.13
C PHE A 14 7.34 -10.10 32.43
N ARG A 15 6.20 -10.72 32.81
CA ARG A 15 5.41 -10.39 34.03
C ARG A 15 5.03 -8.90 34.16
N ILE A 16 4.88 -8.19 33.06
CA ILE A 16 4.58 -6.76 33.03
C ILE A 16 3.06 -6.60 33.07
N LYS A 17 2.53 -5.92 34.11
CA LYS A 17 1.10 -5.57 34.15
C LYS A 17 0.86 -4.37 33.22
N PRO A 18 0.01 -4.49 32.19
CA PRO A 18 -0.40 -3.32 31.43
C PRO A 18 -1.15 -2.35 32.36
N SER A 19 -0.81 -1.08 32.33
CA SER A 19 -1.62 -0.05 32.98
C SER A 19 -3.01 -0.07 32.34
N ARG A 20 -4.06 -0.20 33.18
CA ARG A 20 -5.46 -0.15 32.76
C ARG A 20 -5.80 1.30 32.38
N ASN A 21 -5.52 1.72 31.17
CA ASN A 21 -6.08 2.95 30.63
C ASN A 21 -6.43 2.73 29.17
N GLU A 22 -7.72 2.78 28.89
CA GLU A 22 -8.49 2.95 27.66
C GLU A 22 -8.05 2.21 26.37
N PRO A 23 -9.01 1.80 25.50
CA PRO A 23 -8.70 1.32 24.16
C PRO A 23 -8.18 2.50 23.35
N ASN A 24 -6.86 2.73 23.46
CA ASN A 24 -6.15 3.74 22.70
C ASN A 24 -6.32 3.44 21.21
N LYS A 25 -6.96 4.33 20.46
CA LYS A 25 -6.81 4.36 19.00
C LYS A 25 -5.32 4.28 18.71
N MET A 26 -4.85 3.15 18.22
CA MET A 26 -3.42 2.93 17.95
C MET A 26 -2.94 4.05 17.03
N LYS A 27 -2.10 4.93 17.57
CA LYS A 27 -1.47 6.00 16.82
C LYS A 27 -0.51 5.36 15.81
N PHE A 28 -0.57 5.79 14.56
CA PHE A 28 0.44 5.38 13.58
C PHE A 28 1.81 5.91 14.00
N ILE A 29 2.80 5.03 14.05
CA ILE A 29 4.13 5.32 14.60
C ILE A 29 5.17 5.17 13.50
N GLY A 30 6.18 6.05 13.52
CA GLY A 30 7.32 6.01 12.60
C GLY A 30 6.97 6.36 11.15
N ARG A 31 7.79 5.91 10.23
CA ARG A 31 7.60 6.00 8.77
C ARG A 31 7.42 7.43 8.22
N LYS A 32 7.91 8.43 8.94
CA LYS A 32 7.76 9.86 8.56
C LYS A 32 8.38 10.16 7.19
N GLU A 33 9.54 9.58 6.92
CA GLU A 33 10.24 9.73 5.64
C GLU A 33 9.41 9.16 4.48
N GLN A 34 8.90 7.92 4.65
CA GLN A 34 8.12 7.23 3.62
C GLN A 34 6.80 7.95 3.36
N LEU A 35 6.08 8.37 4.42
CA LEU A 35 4.89 9.22 4.29
C LEU A 35 5.21 10.54 3.59
N GLY A 36 6.34 11.17 3.92
CA GLY A 36 6.78 12.38 3.25
C GLY A 36 7.04 12.20 1.75
N LYS A 37 7.62 11.06 1.34
CA LYS A 37 7.81 10.72 -0.09
C LYS A 37 6.47 10.52 -0.80
N LEU A 38 5.55 9.79 -0.18
CA LEU A 38 4.21 9.54 -0.74
C LEU A 38 3.38 10.81 -0.85
N ASN A 39 3.38 11.66 0.18
CA ASN A 39 2.70 12.95 0.11
C ASN A 39 3.26 13.86 -0.98
N ARG A 40 4.58 13.82 -1.24
CA ARG A 40 5.18 14.57 -2.36
C ARG A 40 4.72 14.02 -3.72
N ALA A 41 4.57 12.70 -3.87
CA ALA A 41 4.03 12.11 -5.10
C ALA A 41 2.61 12.58 -5.36
N ILE A 42 1.72 12.52 -4.34
CA ILE A 42 0.34 13.05 -4.45
C ILE A 42 0.34 14.56 -4.77
N ALA A 43 1.16 15.34 -4.06
CA ALA A 43 1.25 16.77 -4.30
C ALA A 43 1.73 17.10 -5.72
N LYS A 44 2.63 16.26 -6.28
CA LYS A 44 3.10 16.40 -7.65
C LYS A 44 1.98 16.10 -8.65
N THR A 45 1.24 15.00 -8.45
CA THR A 45 0.06 14.69 -9.28
C THR A 45 -0.94 15.85 -9.27
N ASN A 46 -1.24 16.40 -8.08
CA ASN A 46 -2.22 17.47 -7.93
C ASN A 46 -1.77 18.81 -8.55
N LYS A 47 -0.46 19.11 -8.49
CA LYS A 47 0.09 20.39 -8.94
C LYS A 47 0.44 20.39 -10.43
N GLU A 48 1.03 19.31 -10.90
CA GLU A 48 1.55 19.17 -12.27
C GLU A 48 0.53 18.52 -13.20
N GLU A 49 -0.62 18.06 -12.65
CA GLU A 49 -1.65 17.29 -13.38
C GLU A 49 -1.06 16.09 -14.14
N ALA A 50 -0.02 15.48 -13.55
CA ALA A 50 0.74 14.41 -14.17
C ALA A 50 0.67 13.15 -13.32
N MET A 51 0.54 12.02 -13.97
CA MET A 51 0.51 10.71 -13.32
C MET A 51 1.78 10.41 -12.52
N GLN A 52 1.63 9.82 -11.35
CA GLN A 52 2.73 9.32 -10.53
C GLN A 52 2.53 7.84 -10.22
N ASN A 53 3.46 7.00 -10.66
CA ASN A 53 3.45 5.57 -10.41
C ASN A 53 4.39 5.23 -9.26
N VAL A 54 3.85 4.65 -8.20
CA VAL A 54 4.57 4.35 -6.96
C VAL A 54 4.62 2.84 -6.73
N LEU A 55 5.81 2.31 -6.51
CA LEU A 55 6.04 0.92 -6.14
C LEU A 55 6.48 0.82 -4.68
N ILE A 56 5.71 0.07 -3.87
CA ILE A 56 6.06 -0.19 -2.46
C ILE A 56 6.19 -1.69 -2.26
N TYR A 57 7.36 -2.13 -1.87
CA TYR A 57 7.59 -3.54 -1.57
C TYR A 57 8.41 -3.73 -0.30
N GLY A 58 8.38 -4.94 0.22
CA GLY A 58 9.08 -5.33 1.43
C GLY A 58 8.45 -6.58 2.03
N ARG A 59 9.12 -7.20 2.99
CA ARG A 59 8.67 -8.45 3.61
C ARG A 59 7.23 -8.34 4.13
N ARG A 60 6.58 -9.48 4.32
CA ARG A 60 5.27 -9.53 5.01
C ARG A 60 5.38 -8.91 6.41
N ARG A 61 4.32 -8.25 6.86
CA ARG A 61 4.17 -7.63 8.19
C ARG A 61 5.06 -6.41 8.47
N VAL A 62 5.82 -5.86 7.52
CA VAL A 62 6.60 -4.62 7.73
C VAL A 62 5.76 -3.33 7.74
N GLY A 63 4.43 -3.44 7.54
CA GLY A 63 3.51 -2.30 7.63
C GLY A 63 3.25 -1.56 6.31
N LYS A 64 3.41 -2.22 5.14
CA LYS A 64 3.13 -1.59 3.82
C LYS A 64 1.70 -1.09 3.71
N SER A 65 0.72 -1.98 3.93
CA SER A 65 -0.71 -1.65 3.84
C SER A 65 -1.11 -0.59 4.87
N GLU A 66 -0.58 -0.65 6.10
CA GLU A 66 -0.83 0.36 7.13
C GLU A 66 -0.25 1.74 6.76
N LEU A 67 0.94 1.77 6.14
CA LEU A 67 1.55 3.00 5.62
C LEU A 67 0.63 3.69 4.60
N VAL A 68 0.10 2.92 3.64
CA VAL A 68 -0.78 3.46 2.61
C VAL A 68 -2.16 3.82 3.20
N LYS A 69 -2.74 3.00 4.07
CA LYS A 69 -3.99 3.36 4.76
C LYS A 69 -3.86 4.64 5.59
N GLN A 70 -2.70 4.86 6.23
CA GLN A 70 -2.43 6.11 6.94
C GLN A 70 -2.32 7.30 5.99
N LEU A 71 -1.69 7.13 4.83
CA LEU A 71 -1.64 8.14 3.77
C LEU A 71 -3.05 8.52 3.32
N LEU A 72 -3.89 7.53 2.98
CA LEU A 72 -5.25 7.74 2.49
C LEU A 72 -6.14 8.47 3.52
N LYS A 73 -5.96 8.20 4.81
CA LYS A 73 -6.66 8.93 5.89
C LYS A 73 -6.28 10.41 5.98
N SER A 74 -5.10 10.78 5.50
CA SER A 74 -4.56 12.15 5.59
C SER A 74 -4.83 12.99 4.34
N THR A 75 -5.44 12.44 3.31
CA THR A 75 -5.77 13.11 2.06
C THR A 75 -7.28 13.24 1.86
N ALA A 76 -7.71 14.33 1.24
CA ALA A 76 -9.11 14.51 0.81
C ALA A 76 -9.32 14.01 -0.65
N CYS A 77 -8.26 13.52 -1.31
CA CYS A 77 -8.34 13.02 -2.67
C CYS A 77 -9.16 11.72 -2.72
N PRO A 78 -10.10 11.55 -3.66
CA PRO A 78 -10.78 10.30 -3.88
C PRO A 78 -9.80 9.14 -4.01
N SER A 79 -10.02 8.07 -3.26
CA SER A 79 -9.06 6.97 -3.20
C SER A 79 -9.74 5.62 -3.29
N ILE A 80 -9.22 4.78 -4.17
CA ILE A 80 -9.66 3.41 -4.37
C ILE A 80 -8.54 2.49 -3.86
N TYR A 81 -8.84 1.69 -2.87
CA TYR A 81 -7.89 0.71 -2.32
C TYR A 81 -8.43 -0.71 -2.52
N TYR A 82 -7.73 -1.50 -3.31
CA TYR A 82 -8.07 -2.88 -3.56
C TYR A 82 -6.92 -3.82 -3.14
N GLU A 83 -7.24 -4.79 -2.29
CA GLU A 83 -6.35 -5.89 -1.95
C GLU A 83 -6.59 -7.04 -2.93
N CYS A 84 -5.61 -7.29 -3.81
CA CYS A 84 -5.67 -8.33 -4.83
C CYS A 84 -5.73 -9.72 -4.18
N LYS A 85 -6.54 -10.60 -4.77
CA LYS A 85 -6.78 -11.94 -4.24
C LYS A 85 -6.27 -13.00 -5.22
N GLN A 86 -5.88 -14.13 -4.69
CA GLN A 86 -5.53 -15.31 -5.49
C GLN A 86 -6.80 -16.05 -5.93
N VAL A 87 -7.58 -15.40 -6.78
CA VAL A 87 -8.84 -15.89 -7.34
C VAL A 87 -8.89 -15.56 -8.83
N ALA A 88 -9.90 -16.07 -9.56
CA ALA A 88 -10.08 -15.77 -10.98
C ALA A 88 -10.11 -14.28 -11.27
N GLU A 89 -9.73 -13.89 -12.49
CA GLU A 89 -9.66 -12.50 -12.95
C GLU A 89 -10.98 -11.77 -12.74
N GLU A 90 -12.09 -12.38 -13.13
CA GLU A 90 -13.43 -11.81 -13.03
C GLU A 90 -13.82 -11.46 -11.60
N SER A 91 -13.37 -12.29 -10.63
CA SER A 91 -13.62 -12.03 -9.20
C SER A 91 -12.84 -10.83 -8.68
N ASN A 92 -11.60 -10.63 -9.15
CA ASN A 92 -10.82 -9.44 -8.84
C ASN A 92 -11.42 -8.20 -9.52
N ALA A 93 -11.79 -8.30 -10.81
CA ALA A 93 -12.43 -7.22 -11.55
C ALA A 93 -13.72 -6.77 -10.87
N GLN A 94 -14.60 -7.71 -10.51
CA GLN A 94 -15.84 -7.41 -9.78
C GLN A 94 -15.57 -6.81 -8.40
N GLY A 95 -14.51 -7.26 -7.70
CA GLY A 95 -14.10 -6.69 -6.43
C GLY A 95 -13.72 -5.21 -6.54
N ILE A 96 -12.97 -4.85 -7.57
CA ILE A 96 -12.61 -3.44 -7.85
C ILE A 96 -13.87 -2.65 -8.23
N CYS A 97 -14.76 -3.19 -9.10
CA CYS A 97 -16.01 -2.55 -9.49
C CYS A 97 -16.90 -2.21 -8.28
N ASN A 98 -16.98 -3.11 -7.31
CA ASN A 98 -17.78 -2.89 -6.10
C ASN A 98 -17.23 -1.71 -5.29
N ILE A 99 -15.89 -1.66 -5.07
CA ILE A 99 -15.25 -0.56 -4.35
C ILE A 99 -15.41 0.77 -5.11
N LEU A 100 -15.24 0.76 -6.43
CA LEU A 100 -15.46 1.95 -7.26
C LEU A 100 -16.88 2.48 -7.11
N SER A 101 -17.87 1.58 -7.15
CA SER A 101 -19.28 1.96 -7.01
C SER A 101 -19.57 2.54 -5.63
N GLU A 102 -18.98 2.01 -4.57
CA GLU A 102 -19.14 2.48 -3.19
C GLU A 102 -18.44 3.82 -2.96
N GLU A 103 -17.16 3.92 -3.29
CA GLU A 103 -16.32 5.10 -2.97
C GLU A 103 -16.67 6.32 -3.85
N LEU A 104 -17.06 6.09 -5.11
CA LEU A 104 -17.43 7.16 -6.04
C LEU A 104 -18.95 7.36 -6.19
N HIS A 105 -19.76 6.66 -5.38
CA HIS A 105 -21.22 6.72 -5.41
C HIS A 105 -21.81 6.48 -6.81
N LEU A 106 -21.23 5.51 -7.55
CA LEU A 106 -21.63 5.17 -8.91
C LEU A 106 -22.65 4.01 -8.93
N PRO A 107 -23.43 3.87 -10.01
CA PRO A 107 -24.17 2.64 -10.28
C PRO A 107 -23.23 1.44 -10.29
N LYS A 108 -23.76 0.23 -10.05
CA LYS A 108 -22.96 -1.00 -10.13
C LYS A 108 -22.30 -1.13 -11.50
N LEU A 109 -20.97 -1.18 -11.49
CA LEU A 109 -20.15 -1.46 -12.66
C LEU A 109 -20.09 -2.97 -12.88
N GLY A 110 -20.08 -3.41 -14.13
CA GLY A 110 -20.17 -4.83 -14.51
C GLY A 110 -18.99 -5.31 -15.36
N TYR A 111 -17.81 -4.68 -15.23
CA TYR A 111 -16.61 -5.12 -15.93
C TYR A 111 -16.18 -6.51 -15.47
N GLN A 112 -15.80 -7.36 -16.41
CA GLN A 112 -15.37 -8.74 -16.14
C GLN A 112 -13.87 -8.96 -16.29
N SER A 113 -13.17 -8.08 -17.01
CA SER A 113 -11.72 -8.12 -17.12
C SER A 113 -11.04 -7.04 -16.28
N ILE A 114 -9.83 -7.34 -15.83
CA ILE A 114 -9.01 -6.35 -15.10
C ILE A 114 -8.62 -5.20 -16.02
N GLU A 115 -8.35 -5.46 -17.29
CA GLU A 115 -8.00 -4.42 -18.25
C GLU A 115 -9.11 -3.38 -18.37
N GLU A 116 -10.38 -3.80 -18.54
CA GLU A 116 -11.52 -2.88 -18.66
C GLU A 116 -11.71 -2.02 -17.42
N VAL A 117 -11.64 -2.61 -16.24
CA VAL A 117 -11.85 -1.85 -14.99
C VAL A 117 -10.68 -0.90 -14.71
N LEU A 118 -9.46 -1.29 -15.02
CA LEU A 118 -8.30 -0.41 -14.91
C LEU A 118 -8.38 0.73 -15.91
N GLU A 119 -8.75 0.45 -17.16
CA GLU A 119 -8.92 1.50 -18.16
C GLU A 119 -9.97 2.53 -17.73
N TYR A 120 -11.08 2.08 -17.16
CA TYR A 120 -12.09 2.99 -16.59
C TYR A 120 -11.50 3.90 -15.49
N ILE A 121 -10.68 3.35 -14.58
CA ILE A 121 -10.04 4.14 -13.52
C ILE A 121 -9.09 5.19 -14.11
N PHE A 122 -8.26 4.78 -15.06
CA PHE A 122 -7.31 5.68 -15.72
C PHE A 122 -8.04 6.78 -16.50
N GLN A 123 -9.09 6.44 -17.24
CA GLN A 123 -9.91 7.40 -17.95
C GLN A 123 -10.60 8.39 -17.00
N ARG A 124 -11.17 7.88 -15.91
CA ARG A 124 -11.82 8.71 -14.88
C ARG A 124 -10.85 9.70 -14.24
N SER A 125 -9.61 9.27 -14.01
CA SER A 125 -8.57 10.12 -13.45
C SER A 125 -8.10 11.26 -14.36
N CYS A 126 -8.48 11.28 -15.64
CA CYS A 126 -8.27 12.44 -16.50
C CYS A 126 -9.17 13.63 -16.11
N GLU A 127 -10.32 13.34 -15.52
CA GLU A 127 -11.30 14.36 -15.12
C GLU A 127 -11.03 14.92 -13.72
N GLU A 128 -10.59 14.08 -12.79
CA GLU A 128 -10.35 14.46 -11.40
C GLU A 128 -9.12 13.76 -10.80
N ASN A 129 -8.49 14.41 -9.81
CA ASN A 129 -7.38 13.81 -9.09
C ASN A 129 -7.84 12.56 -8.32
N MET A 130 -7.13 11.46 -8.47
CA MET A 130 -7.43 10.19 -7.82
C MET A 130 -6.18 9.51 -7.26
N ILE A 131 -6.38 8.68 -6.23
CA ILE A 131 -5.39 7.72 -5.77
C ILE A 131 -5.95 6.32 -6.00
N PHE A 132 -5.21 5.49 -6.71
CA PHE A 132 -5.57 4.09 -6.90
C PHE A 132 -4.48 3.18 -6.35
N VAL A 133 -4.88 2.22 -5.53
CA VAL A 133 -3.98 1.31 -4.82
C VAL A 133 -4.31 -0.13 -5.16
N LEU A 134 -3.33 -0.86 -5.69
CA LEU A 134 -3.34 -2.33 -5.82
C LEU A 134 -2.41 -2.92 -4.75
N ASP A 135 -2.98 -3.45 -3.68
CA ASP A 135 -2.22 -4.17 -2.65
C ASP A 135 -2.13 -5.66 -3.00
N GLU A 136 -0.99 -6.28 -2.69
CA GLU A 136 -0.63 -7.65 -3.06
C GLU A 136 -0.76 -7.92 -4.57
N TYR A 137 -0.28 -6.98 -5.39
CA TYR A 137 -0.23 -7.05 -6.86
C TYR A 137 0.30 -8.38 -7.43
N PRO A 138 1.28 -9.07 -6.80
CA PRO A 138 1.74 -10.37 -7.28
C PRO A 138 0.63 -11.38 -7.54
N TYR A 139 -0.49 -11.33 -6.82
CA TYR A 139 -1.62 -12.25 -7.07
C TYR A 139 -2.33 -11.99 -8.40
N LEU A 140 -2.44 -10.73 -8.83
CA LEU A 140 -2.95 -10.43 -10.18
C LEU A 140 -1.97 -10.90 -11.26
N ARG A 141 -0.68 -10.62 -11.04
CA ARG A 141 0.39 -10.98 -11.98
C ARG A 141 0.49 -12.49 -12.21
N GLU A 142 0.27 -13.29 -11.16
CA GLU A 142 0.27 -14.76 -11.26
C GLU A 142 -0.95 -15.30 -12.02
N ASN A 143 -2.10 -14.67 -11.84
CA ASN A 143 -3.38 -15.14 -12.38
C ASN A 143 -3.67 -14.60 -13.79
N ILE A 144 -3.11 -13.44 -14.16
CA ILE A 144 -3.40 -12.78 -15.43
C ILE A 144 -2.15 -12.75 -16.31
N LYS A 145 -2.19 -13.51 -17.39
CA LYS A 145 -1.07 -13.53 -18.34
C LYS A 145 -0.89 -12.16 -18.99
N GLY A 146 0.31 -11.61 -18.87
CA GLY A 146 0.63 -10.29 -19.46
C GLY A 146 0.16 -9.10 -18.63
N MET A 147 -0.16 -9.27 -17.34
CA MET A 147 -0.62 -8.20 -16.47
C MET A 147 0.31 -6.97 -16.47
N ASP A 148 1.63 -7.18 -16.46
CA ASP A 148 2.61 -6.09 -16.52
C ASP A 148 2.51 -5.32 -17.86
N SER A 149 2.20 -6.01 -18.96
CA SER A 149 2.01 -5.38 -20.29
C SER A 149 0.70 -4.60 -20.39
N ILE A 150 -0.36 -5.08 -19.75
CA ILE A 150 -1.64 -4.35 -19.65
C ILE A 150 -1.40 -3.04 -18.91
N LEU A 151 -0.73 -3.08 -17.74
CA LEU A 151 -0.38 -1.87 -17.01
C LEU A 151 0.53 -0.93 -17.81
N GLN A 152 1.52 -1.49 -18.52
CA GLN A 152 2.38 -0.71 -19.39
C GLN A 152 1.56 0.08 -20.42
N ALA A 153 0.66 -0.59 -21.12
CA ALA A 153 -0.14 0.04 -22.17
C ALA A 153 -1.03 1.15 -21.61
N LEU A 154 -1.66 0.93 -20.45
CA LEU A 154 -2.49 1.94 -19.79
C LEU A 154 -1.66 3.12 -19.28
N ILE A 155 -0.54 2.87 -18.63
CA ILE A 155 0.36 3.93 -18.16
C ILE A 155 0.84 4.78 -19.36
N ASP A 156 1.29 4.16 -20.44
CA ASP A 156 1.77 4.88 -21.61
C ASP A 156 0.65 5.69 -22.29
N LYS A 157 -0.56 5.13 -22.36
CA LYS A 157 -1.74 5.79 -22.97
C LYS A 157 -2.19 7.02 -22.18
N TYR A 158 -2.14 6.97 -20.87
CA TYR A 158 -2.73 8.00 -19.99
C TYR A 158 -1.70 8.87 -19.26
N ARG A 159 -0.39 8.65 -19.48
CA ARG A 159 0.70 9.28 -18.71
C ARG A 159 0.59 10.81 -18.62
N ASP A 160 0.25 11.45 -19.73
CA ASP A 160 0.24 12.91 -19.83
C ASP A 160 -1.15 13.53 -19.59
N SER A 161 -2.17 12.71 -19.35
CA SER A 161 -3.54 13.17 -19.17
C SER A 161 -4.16 12.78 -17.82
N ALA A 162 -3.73 11.67 -17.25
CA ALA A 162 -4.29 11.18 -16.00
C ALA A 162 -3.70 11.91 -14.78
N LYS A 163 -4.56 12.41 -13.92
CA LYS A 163 -4.24 13.00 -12.61
C LYS A 163 -4.28 11.90 -11.54
N LEU A 164 -3.50 10.84 -11.75
CA LEU A 164 -3.53 9.60 -10.97
C LEU A 164 -2.25 9.41 -10.17
N THR A 165 -2.38 9.23 -8.85
CA THR A 165 -1.33 8.61 -8.06
C THR A 165 -1.63 7.11 -7.98
N PHE A 166 -0.93 6.33 -8.80
CA PHE A 166 -1.09 4.88 -8.87
C PHE A 166 -0.07 4.19 -7.98
N ILE A 167 -0.54 3.44 -6.97
CA ILE A 167 0.32 2.80 -5.97
C ILE A 167 0.18 1.27 -6.08
N ILE A 168 1.29 0.61 -6.33
CA ILE A 168 1.38 -0.85 -6.41
C ILE A 168 2.14 -1.37 -5.19
N LEU A 169 1.53 -2.26 -4.41
CA LEU A 169 2.15 -2.90 -3.26
C LEU A 169 2.33 -4.40 -3.46
N GLY A 170 3.37 -4.97 -2.82
CA GLY A 170 3.53 -6.42 -2.77
C GLY A 170 4.51 -6.88 -1.71
N SER A 171 4.24 -8.07 -1.17
CA SER A 171 5.09 -8.69 -0.14
C SER A 171 6.13 -9.66 -0.72
N PHE A 172 6.00 -10.08 -1.97
CA PHE A 172 6.95 -10.93 -2.69
C PHE A 172 8.07 -10.07 -3.27
N VAL A 173 9.12 -9.84 -2.48
CA VAL A 173 10.19 -8.87 -2.77
C VAL A 173 10.82 -9.09 -4.14
N GLU A 174 11.11 -10.34 -4.52
CA GLU A 174 11.75 -10.67 -5.79
C GLU A 174 10.83 -10.36 -6.99
N ILE A 175 9.54 -10.72 -6.89
CA ILE A 175 8.54 -10.42 -7.91
C ILE A 175 8.41 -8.91 -8.10
N MET A 176 8.35 -8.17 -6.99
CA MET A 176 8.20 -6.71 -7.04
C MET A 176 9.47 -6.01 -7.57
N ARG A 177 10.66 -6.53 -7.25
CA ARG A 177 11.92 -6.02 -7.81
C ARG A 177 12.02 -6.27 -9.31
N ASN A 178 11.50 -7.41 -9.78
CA ASN A 178 11.49 -7.73 -11.20
C ASN A 178 10.74 -6.67 -12.04
N LEU A 179 9.76 -5.94 -11.46
CA LEU A 179 9.07 -4.84 -12.14
C LEU A 179 10.02 -3.68 -12.51
N LEU A 180 11.18 -3.60 -11.87
CA LEU A 180 12.20 -2.58 -12.09
C LEU A 180 13.34 -3.06 -13.02
N GLU A 181 13.30 -4.30 -13.50
CA GLU A 181 14.31 -4.87 -14.38
C GLU A 181 14.10 -4.40 -15.84
N PRO A 182 15.17 -4.19 -16.61
CA PRO A 182 15.07 -3.73 -18.00
C PRO A 182 14.23 -4.64 -18.91
N SER A 183 14.10 -5.91 -18.57
CA SER A 183 13.29 -6.90 -19.30
C SER A 183 11.80 -6.83 -18.98
N ASN A 184 11.39 -6.08 -17.94
CA ASN A 184 9.99 -5.97 -17.54
C ASN A 184 9.29 -4.81 -18.26
N PRO A 185 8.03 -4.98 -18.68
CA PRO A 185 7.24 -3.92 -19.33
C PRO A 185 7.12 -2.63 -18.50
N LEU A 186 7.16 -2.71 -17.18
CA LEU A 186 7.05 -1.54 -16.30
C LEU A 186 8.38 -0.81 -16.04
N TYR A 187 9.49 -1.28 -16.61
CA TYR A 187 10.77 -0.59 -16.50
C TYR A 187 10.70 0.85 -16.99
N GLY A 188 11.24 1.78 -16.19
CA GLY A 188 11.23 3.21 -16.50
C GLY A 188 9.86 3.90 -16.36
N ARG A 189 8.82 3.18 -15.89
CA ARG A 189 7.46 3.71 -15.68
C ARG A 189 7.10 3.93 -14.22
N ILE A 190 7.97 3.54 -13.31
CA ILE A 190 7.81 3.74 -11.87
C ILE A 190 8.56 5.02 -11.48
N ASP A 191 7.85 6.00 -10.97
CA ASP A 191 8.38 7.32 -10.60
C ASP A 191 8.95 7.34 -9.17
N LEU A 192 8.38 6.53 -8.27
CA LEU A 192 8.83 6.39 -6.89
C LEU A 192 8.87 4.93 -6.46
N THR A 193 10.01 4.49 -5.96
CA THR A 193 10.18 3.16 -5.38
C THR A 193 10.48 3.25 -3.90
N ILE A 194 9.73 2.50 -3.07
CA ILE A 194 9.94 2.38 -1.63
C ILE A 194 10.14 0.91 -1.27
N ASN A 195 11.37 0.55 -0.92
CA ASN A 195 11.65 -0.74 -0.27
C ASN A 195 11.46 -0.58 1.23
N LEU A 196 10.26 -0.99 1.72
CA LEU A 196 9.92 -0.87 3.12
C LEU A 196 10.60 -1.99 3.93
N LYS A 197 11.57 -1.59 4.73
CA LYS A 197 12.30 -2.49 5.64
C LYS A 197 11.61 -2.55 7.01
N PRO A 198 11.92 -3.53 7.86
CA PRO A 198 11.54 -3.48 9.27
C PRO A 198 11.91 -2.12 9.89
N MET A 199 11.18 -1.71 10.91
CA MET A 199 11.52 -0.50 11.66
C MET A 199 12.87 -0.68 12.35
N ASP A 200 13.63 0.39 12.47
CA ASP A 200 14.82 0.37 13.30
C ASP A 200 14.48 0.34 14.79
N TYR A 201 15.52 0.23 15.64
CA TYR A 201 15.34 0.20 17.08
C TYR A 201 14.61 1.45 17.58
N TYR A 202 15.02 2.63 17.13
CA TYR A 202 14.47 3.90 17.60
C TYR A 202 12.99 4.07 17.22
N GLU A 203 12.63 3.80 15.97
CA GLU A 203 11.22 3.81 15.56
C GLU A 203 10.39 2.78 16.33
N SER A 204 10.93 1.58 16.57
CA SER A 204 10.23 0.51 17.28
C SER A 204 10.00 0.83 18.76
N THR A 205 10.89 1.58 19.42
CA THR A 205 10.73 1.96 20.82
C THR A 205 9.53 2.87 21.07
N GLU A 206 9.07 3.61 20.07
CA GLU A 206 7.88 4.44 20.16
C GLU A 206 6.59 3.64 20.44
N PHE A 207 6.57 2.31 20.17
CA PHE A 207 5.46 1.42 20.51
C PHE A 207 5.41 1.07 21.99
N TYR A 208 6.52 1.25 22.72
CA TYR A 208 6.69 0.79 24.09
C TYR A 208 7.16 1.93 25.03
N PRO A 209 6.44 3.08 25.08
CA PRO A 209 6.91 4.25 25.82
C PRO A 209 7.00 4.02 27.33
N ALA A 210 6.22 3.07 27.87
CA ALA A 210 6.16 2.75 29.30
C ALA A 210 7.25 1.74 29.74
N PHE A 211 8.04 1.18 28.80
CA PHE A 211 9.05 0.18 29.12
C PHE A 211 10.42 0.83 29.35
N SER A 212 11.23 0.21 30.24
CA SER A 212 12.62 0.63 30.44
C SER A 212 13.44 0.48 29.15
N GLU A 213 14.57 1.17 29.05
CA GLU A 213 15.47 1.02 27.90
C GLU A 213 15.97 -0.41 27.77
N GLU A 214 16.28 -1.07 28.87
CA GLU A 214 16.72 -2.47 28.89
C GLU A 214 15.63 -3.40 28.34
N ASP A 215 14.38 -3.23 28.72
CA ASP A 215 13.27 -4.03 28.21
C ASP A 215 12.98 -3.76 26.74
N ARG A 216 13.12 -2.51 26.28
CA ARG A 216 12.98 -2.16 24.87
C ARG A 216 14.06 -2.85 24.02
N VAL A 217 15.31 -2.90 24.50
CA VAL A 217 16.38 -3.64 23.81
C VAL A 217 16.05 -5.13 23.74
N LYS A 218 15.57 -5.74 24.85
CA LYS A 218 15.16 -7.14 24.86
C LYS A 218 14.01 -7.42 23.89
N ILE A 219 12.99 -6.57 23.88
CA ILE A 219 11.84 -6.68 22.96
C ILE A 219 12.33 -6.62 21.53
N TYR A 220 13.15 -5.62 21.18
CA TYR A 220 13.67 -5.47 19.83
C TYR A 220 14.57 -6.62 19.40
N SER A 221 15.39 -7.16 20.29
CA SER A 221 16.25 -8.31 19.98
C SER A 221 15.48 -9.59 19.67
N VAL A 222 14.26 -9.75 20.23
CA VAL A 222 13.41 -10.92 20.01
C VAL A 222 12.49 -10.75 18.81
N PHE A 223 11.85 -9.60 18.68
CA PHE A 223 10.80 -9.34 17.66
C PHE A 223 11.30 -8.54 16.45
N GLY A 224 12.44 -7.87 16.57
CA GLY A 224 12.90 -6.91 15.55
C GLY A 224 11.93 -5.72 15.40
N GLY A 225 11.96 -5.09 14.25
CA GLY A 225 11.08 -3.96 13.90
C GLY A 225 9.86 -4.36 13.06
N ILE A 226 9.30 -5.56 13.29
CA ILE A 226 8.16 -6.10 12.53
C ILE A 226 6.93 -6.17 13.41
#